data_e372ccd6007f9bdc278db24ef506875d
#
_entry.id   e372ccd6007f9bdc278db24ef506875d
#
_cell.length_a   1.000
_cell.length_b   1.000
_cell.length_c   1.000
_cell.angle_alpha   90.00
_cell.angle_beta   90.00
_cell.angle_gamma   90.00
#
_symmetry.space_group_name_H-M   'P 1'
#
loop_
_entity.id
_entity.type
_entity.pdbx_description
1 polymer ?
#
loop_
_entity_poly.entity_id
_entity_poly.type
_entity_poly.pdbx_seq_one_letter_code
_entity_poly.pdbx_strand_id
1 'polypeptide(L)'
;MVTLNIKNSLQTIILAGILAGAILPEIAVGQNCGCAAGLRCSHYGYCGTGNAYCGAGCQSGPCTGSNGASVSNIVTQSFFNGIINQASAGCAGKSFFTRSAFLNAIGSYPSFGTTGTIDDSKSNTQYPCAPNKQYYGRGPLQLSWNYNYDPASRSIGFDGLNNPETVAKDPVVSFKTALWFWMNNVHSKMNSGFGATIQAINGGECNGNRPDAVNARVKYYTDYCNQLGVSSGNNLRC
;
A
#
# COMPACT_ATOMS: atom_id res chain seq x y z
N MET A 1 -55.40 50.86 -7.30
CA MET A 1 -54.86 49.77 -8.14
C MET A 1 -53.39 50.02 -8.37
N VAL A 2 -52.54 49.28 -7.68
CA VAL A 2 -51.05 49.37 -7.91
C VAL A 2 -50.73 48.24 -8.87
N THR A 3 -50.45 48.59 -10.12
CA THR A 3 -49.98 47.64 -11.14
C THR A 3 -48.49 47.34 -10.86
N LEU A 4 -48.19 46.19 -10.26
CA LEU A 4 -46.83 45.69 -10.12
C LEU A 4 -46.24 45.43 -11.53
N ASN A 5 -45.17 46.12 -11.83
CA ASN A 5 -44.48 46.01 -13.13
C ASN A 5 -43.61 44.78 -13.12
N ILE A 6 -44.13 43.65 -13.66
CA ILE A 6 -43.50 42.34 -13.68
C ILE A 6 -42.11 42.34 -14.31
N LYS A 7 -41.82 43.31 -15.21
CA LYS A 7 -40.51 43.42 -15.84
C LYS A 7 -39.40 43.80 -14.84
N ASN A 8 -39.67 44.67 -13.87
CA ASN A 8 -38.69 45.06 -12.89
C ASN A 8 -38.45 43.97 -11.85
N SER A 9 -39.46 43.14 -11.55
CA SER A 9 -39.33 42.00 -10.65
C SER A 9 -38.40 40.91 -11.24
N LEU A 10 -38.50 40.66 -12.57
CA LEU A 10 -37.66 39.66 -13.24
C LEU A 10 -36.20 40.09 -13.34
N GLN A 11 -35.93 41.39 -13.57
CA GLN A 11 -34.57 41.94 -13.57
C GLN A 11 -33.94 41.89 -12.18
N THR A 12 -34.70 42.14 -11.14
CA THR A 12 -34.21 42.07 -9.75
C THR A 12 -33.91 40.63 -9.36
N ILE A 13 -34.71 39.66 -9.78
CA ILE A 13 -34.48 38.24 -9.52
C ILE A 13 -33.24 37.74 -10.30
N ILE A 14 -33.04 38.20 -11.52
CA ILE A 14 -31.86 37.83 -12.34
C ILE A 14 -30.58 38.45 -11.72
N LEU A 15 -30.63 39.72 -11.28
CA LEU A 15 -29.49 40.34 -10.60
C LEU A 15 -29.17 39.69 -9.24
N ALA A 16 -30.20 39.32 -8.46
CA ALA A 16 -30.01 38.60 -7.20
C ALA A 16 -29.45 37.18 -7.44
N GLY A 17 -29.90 36.49 -8.52
CA GLY A 17 -29.36 35.19 -8.91
C GLY A 17 -27.90 35.25 -9.37
N ILE A 18 -27.52 36.30 -10.08
CA ILE A 18 -26.13 36.52 -10.51
C ILE A 18 -25.23 36.89 -9.34
N LEU A 19 -25.72 37.69 -8.37
CA LEU A 19 -24.98 38.01 -7.15
C LEU A 19 -24.87 36.84 -6.18
N ALA A 20 -25.87 35.95 -6.11
CA ALA A 20 -25.80 34.72 -5.31
C ALA A 20 -24.93 33.64 -5.99
N GLY A 21 -24.83 33.64 -7.32
CA GLY A 21 -23.93 32.78 -8.08
C GLY A 21 -22.45 33.23 -8.04
N ALA A 22 -22.17 34.44 -7.57
CA ALA A 22 -20.82 34.97 -7.46
C ALA A 22 -20.13 34.66 -6.11
N ILE A 23 -20.80 33.94 -5.19
CA ILE A 23 -20.14 33.23 -4.12
C ILE A 23 -19.96 31.76 -4.58
N LEU A 24 -19.33 31.59 -5.74
CA LEU A 24 -18.61 30.36 -5.99
C LEU A 24 -17.48 30.31 -4.96
N PRO A 25 -17.32 29.19 -4.23
CA PRO A 25 -16.09 29.01 -3.50
C PRO A 25 -14.97 29.24 -4.52
N GLU A 26 -13.99 30.03 -4.14
CA GLU A 26 -12.78 30.27 -4.94
C GLU A 26 -12.44 28.99 -5.67
N ILE A 27 -12.37 29.07 -7.01
CA ILE A 27 -11.86 28.00 -7.84
C ILE A 27 -10.49 27.73 -7.24
N ALA A 28 -10.36 26.62 -6.54
CA ALA A 28 -9.10 26.19 -5.99
C ALA A 28 -8.18 26.00 -7.20
N VAL A 29 -7.42 27.03 -7.50
CA VAL A 29 -6.32 26.94 -8.46
C VAL A 29 -5.46 25.81 -7.94
N GLY A 30 -5.20 24.79 -8.77
CA GLY A 30 -4.37 23.67 -8.40
C GLY A 30 -3.04 24.18 -7.87
N GLN A 31 -2.93 24.30 -6.55
CA GLN A 31 -1.69 24.65 -5.89
C GLN A 31 -0.92 23.36 -5.73
N ASN A 32 0.33 23.35 -6.14
CA ASN A 32 1.29 22.31 -5.78
C ASN A 32 1.40 22.28 -4.24
N CYS A 33 0.39 21.78 -3.62
CA CYS A 33 0.24 21.41 -2.22
C CYS A 33 1.11 22.13 -1.18
N GLY A 34 0.80 23.38 -0.94
CA GLY A 34 1.09 24.11 0.28
C GLY A 34 -0.17 24.21 1.15
N CYS A 35 -0.88 23.10 1.38
CA CYS A 35 -2.12 23.12 2.13
C CYS A 35 -1.92 23.58 3.58
N ALA A 36 -2.89 24.34 4.13
CA ALA A 36 -2.92 24.67 5.54
C ALA A 36 -2.93 23.42 6.42
N ALA A 37 -2.45 23.52 7.65
CA ALA A 37 -2.40 22.42 8.58
C ALA A 37 -3.78 21.73 8.73
N GLY A 38 -3.82 20.41 8.60
CA GLY A 38 -5.04 19.61 8.66
C GLY A 38 -5.78 19.43 7.34
N LEU A 39 -5.39 20.10 6.26
CA LEU A 39 -5.92 19.85 4.92
C LEU A 39 -5.07 18.80 4.19
N ARG A 40 -5.71 18.13 3.23
CA ARG A 40 -5.17 17.06 2.39
C ARG A 40 -4.95 17.58 0.99
N CYS A 41 -3.88 17.16 0.35
CA CYS A 41 -3.63 17.47 -1.03
C CYS A 41 -4.01 16.30 -1.94
N SER A 42 -5.01 16.49 -2.77
CA SER A 42 -5.44 15.47 -3.72
C SER A 42 -4.36 15.20 -4.80
N HIS A 43 -4.53 14.12 -5.54
CA HIS A 43 -3.75 13.81 -6.75
C HIS A 43 -3.74 14.99 -7.75
N TYR A 44 -4.80 15.76 -7.79
CA TYR A 44 -4.96 16.90 -8.70
C TYR A 44 -4.39 18.22 -8.15
N GLY A 45 -3.74 18.19 -6.99
CA GLY A 45 -3.14 19.41 -6.39
C GLY A 45 -4.13 20.32 -5.67
N TYR A 46 -5.30 19.84 -5.26
CA TYR A 46 -6.32 20.59 -4.53
C TYR A 46 -6.30 20.27 -3.05
N CYS A 47 -6.39 21.30 -2.20
CA CYS A 47 -6.50 21.16 -0.76
C CYS A 47 -7.94 20.97 -0.31
N GLY A 48 -8.20 20.06 0.62
CA GLY A 48 -9.53 19.86 1.17
C GLY A 48 -9.57 18.81 2.28
N THR A 49 -10.77 18.54 2.79
CA THR A 49 -11.05 17.54 3.82
C THR A 49 -11.90 16.42 3.24
N GLY A 50 -11.76 15.20 3.78
CA GLY A 50 -12.57 14.04 3.36
C GLY A 50 -11.92 13.15 2.31
N ASN A 51 -12.60 12.05 1.97
CA ASN A 51 -12.04 10.96 1.15
C ASN A 51 -11.78 11.36 -0.32
N ALA A 52 -12.47 12.38 -0.84
CA ALA A 52 -12.25 12.89 -2.19
C ALA A 52 -10.83 13.46 -2.40
N TYR A 53 -10.17 13.86 -1.31
CA TYR A 53 -8.81 14.40 -1.33
C TYR A 53 -7.74 13.39 -0.91
N CYS A 54 -8.15 12.17 -0.57
CA CYS A 54 -7.33 11.08 -0.07
C CYS A 54 -7.42 9.83 -0.95
N GLY A 55 -7.33 9.97 -2.23
CA GLY A 55 -7.26 8.83 -3.16
C GLY A 55 -5.82 8.44 -3.51
N ALA A 56 -5.68 7.46 -4.41
CA ALA A 56 -4.41 7.11 -5.04
C ALA A 56 -3.76 8.38 -5.61
N GLY A 57 -2.51 8.66 -5.22
CA GLY A 57 -1.80 9.86 -5.65
C GLY A 57 -2.00 11.10 -4.75
N CYS A 58 -2.59 10.97 -3.56
CA CYS A 58 -2.55 12.02 -2.55
C CYS A 58 -1.11 12.50 -2.34
N GLN A 59 -0.86 13.80 -2.52
CA GLN A 59 0.49 14.36 -2.56
C GLN A 59 1.02 14.76 -1.18
N SER A 60 0.15 15.18 -0.26
CA SER A 60 0.54 15.55 1.11
C SER A 60 -0.68 15.72 2.03
N GLY A 61 -0.44 15.87 3.32
CA GLY A 61 -1.47 16.04 4.34
C GLY A 61 -1.97 14.71 4.91
N PRO A 62 -2.96 14.74 5.83
CA PRO A 62 -3.45 13.56 6.52
C PRO A 62 -4.34 12.69 5.61
N CYS A 63 -3.79 12.17 4.51
CA CYS A 63 -4.46 11.28 3.56
C CYS A 63 -4.51 9.82 4.01
N THR A 64 -4.33 9.58 5.27
CA THR A 64 -4.44 8.24 5.85
C THR A 64 -5.87 7.99 6.31
N GLY A 65 -6.40 6.81 5.97
CA GLY A 65 -7.67 6.34 6.54
C GLY A 65 -7.61 6.43 8.06
N SER A 66 -8.67 6.80 8.61
CA SER A 66 -9.14 7.03 9.99
C SER A 66 -8.18 6.97 11.20
N ASN A 67 -6.86 6.97 11.09
CA ASN A 67 -5.91 7.19 12.19
C ASN A 67 -4.49 7.53 11.72
N GLY A 68 -4.33 8.31 10.67
CA GLY A 68 -3.26 9.30 10.47
C GLY A 68 -1.79 8.88 10.42
N ALA A 69 -1.41 7.65 10.63
CA ALA A 69 0.01 7.29 10.58
C ALA A 69 0.38 6.71 9.21
N SER A 70 1.23 7.41 8.46
CA SER A 70 1.83 6.82 7.26
C SER A 70 2.67 5.59 7.65
N VAL A 71 2.84 4.63 6.75
CA VAL A 71 3.68 3.45 7.00
C VAL A 71 5.08 3.87 7.46
N SER A 72 5.61 4.97 6.96
CA SER A 72 6.91 5.52 7.38
C SER A 72 6.93 5.99 8.85
N ASN A 73 5.81 6.44 9.38
CA ASN A 73 5.69 6.85 10.78
C ASN A 73 5.52 5.64 11.73
N ILE A 74 4.86 4.57 11.24
CA ILE A 74 4.68 3.32 11.98
C ILE A 74 5.99 2.53 11.98
N VAL A 75 6.58 2.31 10.80
CA VAL A 75 7.84 1.60 10.65
C VAL A 75 9.01 2.57 10.90
N THR A 76 9.16 2.98 12.16
CA THR A 76 10.28 3.82 12.60
C THR A 76 11.61 3.08 12.44
N GLN A 77 12.73 3.81 12.51
CA GLN A 77 14.06 3.15 12.48
C GLN A 77 14.23 2.18 13.65
N SER A 78 13.72 2.55 14.83
CA SER A 78 13.77 1.68 16.02
C SER A 78 12.94 0.41 15.82
N PHE A 79 11.72 0.52 15.30
CA PHE A 79 10.88 -0.64 15.00
C PHE A 79 11.54 -1.55 13.95
N PHE A 80 12.07 -0.97 12.86
CA PHE A 80 12.77 -1.72 11.82
C PHE A 80 14.02 -2.42 12.38
N ASN A 81 14.78 -1.75 13.22
CA ASN A 81 15.95 -2.34 13.90
C ASN A 81 15.55 -3.48 14.84
N GLY A 82 14.40 -3.37 15.53
CA GLY A 82 13.83 -4.45 16.36
C GLY A 82 13.58 -5.73 15.58
N ILE A 83 13.19 -5.61 14.30
CA ILE A 83 12.99 -6.74 13.40
C ILE A 83 14.34 -7.29 12.92
N ILE A 84 15.15 -6.43 12.30
CA ILE A 84 16.37 -6.88 11.62
C ILE A 84 17.45 -7.42 12.60
N ASN A 85 17.46 -6.93 13.83
CA ASN A 85 18.40 -7.37 14.86
C ASN A 85 18.10 -8.76 15.44
N GLN A 86 16.93 -9.33 15.17
CA GLN A 86 16.63 -10.72 15.51
C GLN A 86 17.42 -11.72 14.65
N ALA A 87 17.89 -11.30 13.50
CA ALA A 87 18.79 -12.11 12.67
C ALA A 87 20.17 -12.22 13.32
N SER A 88 20.84 -13.35 13.12
CA SER A 88 22.21 -13.58 13.61
C SER A 88 23.20 -12.54 13.09
N ALA A 89 24.33 -12.32 13.78
CA ALA A 89 25.35 -11.34 13.41
C ALA A 89 25.92 -11.57 12.00
N GLY A 90 26.06 -12.83 11.59
CA GLY A 90 26.56 -13.20 10.26
C GLY A 90 25.50 -13.22 9.14
N CYS A 91 24.27 -12.81 9.42
CA CYS A 91 23.21 -12.79 8.42
C CYS A 91 23.43 -11.64 7.42
N ALA A 92 23.73 -11.96 6.16
CA ALA A 92 23.94 -10.98 5.10
C ALA A 92 22.71 -10.06 4.88
N GLY A 93 21.51 -10.55 5.21
CA GLY A 93 20.28 -9.76 5.12
C GLY A 93 20.26 -8.53 6.04
N LYS A 94 21.04 -8.52 7.13
CA LYS A 94 21.09 -7.38 8.06
C LYS A 94 21.60 -6.08 7.42
N SER A 95 22.58 -6.17 6.55
CA SER A 95 23.11 -5.03 5.81
C SER A 95 22.38 -4.78 4.49
N PHE A 96 21.78 -5.83 3.91
CA PHE A 96 21.08 -5.76 2.63
C PHE A 96 19.67 -5.14 2.78
N PHE A 97 18.87 -5.61 3.73
CA PHE A 97 17.52 -5.09 3.96
C PHE A 97 17.56 -3.87 4.88
N THR A 98 17.45 -2.69 4.29
CA THR A 98 17.44 -1.43 5.03
C THR A 98 16.05 -0.82 5.09
N ARG A 99 15.77 -0.02 6.13
CA ARG A 99 14.51 0.74 6.23
C ARG A 99 14.33 1.69 5.03
N SER A 100 15.41 2.32 4.56
CA SER A 100 15.34 3.22 3.40
C SER A 100 14.94 2.49 2.12
N ALA A 101 15.46 1.28 1.87
CA ALA A 101 15.05 0.45 0.75
C ALA A 101 13.58 0.03 0.85
N PHE A 102 13.11 -0.31 2.06
CA PHE A 102 11.71 -0.61 2.31
C PHE A 102 10.80 0.58 2.01
N LEU A 103 11.11 1.78 2.54
CA LEU A 103 10.32 2.98 2.30
C LEU A 103 10.33 3.41 0.82
N ASN A 104 11.46 3.24 0.13
CA ASN A 104 11.53 3.47 -1.31
C ASN A 104 10.60 2.51 -2.07
N ALA A 105 10.62 1.23 -1.71
CA ALA A 105 9.73 0.24 -2.33
C ALA A 105 8.25 0.56 -2.12
N ILE A 106 7.85 1.00 -0.92
CA ILE A 106 6.47 1.41 -0.60
C ILE A 106 5.98 2.54 -1.51
N GLY A 107 6.84 3.45 -1.93
CA GLY A 107 6.48 4.52 -2.86
C GLY A 107 5.85 4.03 -4.18
N SER A 108 6.11 2.78 -4.56
CA SER A 108 5.48 2.13 -5.72
C SER A 108 4.13 1.45 -5.39
N TYR A 109 3.74 1.40 -4.13
CA TYR A 109 2.54 0.73 -3.63
C TYR A 109 1.77 1.64 -2.65
N PRO A 110 1.15 2.73 -3.14
CA PRO A 110 0.52 3.74 -2.28
C PRO A 110 -0.68 3.19 -1.48
N SER A 111 -1.26 2.07 -1.89
CA SER A 111 -2.32 1.38 -1.15
C SER A 111 -1.80 0.39 -0.10
N PHE A 112 -0.48 0.18 0.02
CA PHE A 112 0.07 -0.68 1.07
C PHE A 112 -0.18 -0.08 2.45
N GLY A 113 -0.75 -0.88 3.34
CA GLY A 113 -1.16 -0.43 4.68
C GLY A 113 -2.48 0.35 4.70
N THR A 114 -3.25 0.37 3.60
CA THR A 114 -4.60 0.93 3.52
C THR A 114 -5.65 -0.18 3.34
N THR A 115 -6.92 0.12 3.56
CA THR A 115 -8.03 -0.84 3.39
C THR A 115 -8.62 -0.86 1.97
N GLY A 116 -7.85 -0.42 0.97
CA GLY A 116 -8.30 -0.38 -0.44
C GLY A 116 -8.54 -1.77 -1.03
N THR A 117 -9.54 -1.88 -1.91
CA THR A 117 -9.79 -3.09 -2.72
C THR A 117 -8.82 -3.15 -3.90
N ILE A 118 -8.29 -4.35 -4.18
CA ILE A 118 -7.43 -4.62 -5.35
C ILE A 118 -8.26 -5.37 -6.38
N ASP A 119 -8.06 -5.00 -7.64
CA ASP A 119 -8.64 -5.70 -8.79
C ASP A 119 -7.82 -6.96 -9.12
N ASP A 120 -8.38 -8.12 -8.81
CA ASP A 120 -7.76 -9.45 -9.00
C ASP A 120 -7.87 -9.98 -10.45
N SER A 121 -8.25 -9.18 -11.44
CA SER A 121 -8.59 -9.62 -12.80
C SER A 121 -7.41 -9.90 -13.73
N LYS A 122 -6.27 -10.42 -13.26
CA LYS A 122 -5.14 -10.77 -14.14
C LYS A 122 -5.17 -12.23 -14.55
N SER A 123 -5.47 -12.46 -15.83
CA SER A 123 -5.43 -13.79 -16.48
C SER A 123 -4.03 -14.42 -16.43
N ASN A 124 -4.02 -15.70 -16.09
CA ASN A 124 -2.83 -16.54 -15.99
C ASN A 124 -2.33 -16.89 -17.39
N THR A 125 -1.31 -16.21 -17.91
CA THR A 125 -0.60 -16.57 -19.13
C THR A 125 0.62 -17.42 -18.79
N GLN A 126 0.88 -18.49 -19.56
CA GLN A 126 2.06 -19.35 -19.38
C GLN A 126 3.33 -18.52 -19.65
N TYR A 127 4.22 -18.46 -18.67
CA TYR A 127 5.50 -17.77 -18.77
C TYR A 127 6.62 -18.79 -18.98
N PRO A 128 7.30 -18.84 -20.15
CA PRO A 128 8.39 -19.79 -20.39
C PRO A 128 9.61 -19.45 -19.52
N CYS A 129 10.25 -20.47 -18.98
CA CYS A 129 11.52 -20.32 -18.28
C CYS A 129 12.61 -19.88 -19.27
N ALA A 130 13.42 -18.90 -18.88
CA ALA A 130 14.62 -18.57 -19.65
C ALA A 130 15.70 -19.68 -19.50
N PRO A 131 16.50 -19.96 -20.54
CA PRO A 131 17.55 -20.97 -20.49
C PRO A 131 18.52 -20.73 -19.31
N ASN A 132 18.84 -21.79 -18.59
CA ASN A 132 19.79 -21.78 -17.45
C ASN A 132 19.41 -20.85 -16.30
N LYS A 133 18.13 -20.46 -16.19
CA LYS A 133 17.64 -19.66 -15.06
C LYS A 133 16.79 -20.50 -14.11
N GLN A 134 16.90 -20.17 -12.82
CA GLN A 134 16.14 -20.80 -11.75
C GLN A 134 15.36 -19.75 -10.98
N TYR A 135 14.11 -20.08 -10.67
CA TYR A 135 13.15 -19.16 -10.02
C TYR A 135 12.81 -19.64 -8.61
N TYR A 136 13.86 -19.93 -7.82
CA TYR A 136 13.73 -20.29 -6.41
C TYR A 136 13.45 -19.04 -5.57
N GLY A 137 13.06 -19.26 -4.30
CA GLY A 137 12.68 -18.21 -3.37
C GLY A 137 13.75 -17.15 -3.16
N ARG A 138 13.42 -15.88 -3.44
CA ARG A 138 14.27 -14.71 -3.20
C ARG A 138 13.46 -13.59 -2.55
N GLY A 139 14.15 -12.73 -1.83
CA GLY A 139 13.53 -11.59 -1.15
C GLY A 139 12.76 -11.94 0.12
N PRO A 140 12.15 -10.94 0.79
CA PRO A 140 11.52 -11.12 2.12
C PRO A 140 10.37 -12.13 2.15
N LEU A 141 9.56 -12.21 1.09
CA LEU A 141 8.48 -13.20 0.97
C LEU A 141 8.85 -14.44 0.16
N GLN A 142 10.16 -14.62 -0.17
CA GLN A 142 10.64 -15.78 -0.93
C GLN A 142 9.87 -15.98 -2.24
N LEU A 143 9.77 -14.90 -3.06
CA LEU A 143 9.14 -14.98 -4.38
C LEU A 143 9.74 -16.15 -5.17
N SER A 144 8.90 -17.11 -5.54
CA SER A 144 9.28 -18.36 -6.20
C SER A 144 8.47 -18.55 -7.48
N TRP A 145 8.99 -19.37 -8.39
CA TRP A 145 8.38 -19.78 -9.64
C TRP A 145 8.34 -18.69 -10.73
N ASN A 146 8.60 -19.12 -11.96
CA ASN A 146 8.60 -18.26 -13.14
C ASN A 146 7.29 -17.47 -13.33
N TYR A 147 6.15 -18.11 -13.04
CA TYR A 147 4.82 -17.49 -13.12
C TYR A 147 4.56 -16.39 -12.09
N ASN A 148 5.37 -16.28 -11.04
CA ASN A 148 5.39 -15.13 -10.13
C ASN A 148 6.47 -14.11 -10.52
N TYR A 149 7.63 -14.59 -10.98
CA TYR A 149 8.73 -13.70 -11.35
C TYR A 149 8.37 -12.80 -12.54
N ASP A 150 7.72 -13.35 -13.59
CA ASP A 150 7.40 -12.55 -14.77
C ASP A 150 6.38 -11.43 -14.46
N PRO A 151 5.20 -11.69 -13.90
CA PRO A 151 4.26 -10.60 -13.64
C PRO A 151 4.76 -9.61 -12.58
N ALA A 152 5.51 -10.06 -11.57
CA ALA A 152 6.16 -9.16 -10.62
C ALA A 152 7.15 -8.24 -11.33
N SER A 153 8.00 -8.80 -12.19
CA SER A 153 9.02 -8.04 -12.88
C SER A 153 8.46 -7.01 -13.85
N ARG A 154 7.41 -7.36 -14.58
CA ARG A 154 6.68 -6.39 -15.45
C ARG A 154 6.07 -5.24 -14.64
N SER A 155 5.49 -5.55 -13.49
CA SER A 155 4.89 -4.54 -12.61
C SER A 155 5.93 -3.60 -11.98
N ILE A 156 7.13 -4.11 -11.70
CA ILE A 156 8.19 -3.41 -10.98
C ILE A 156 9.17 -2.71 -11.93
N GLY A 157 9.28 -3.18 -13.18
CA GLY A 157 10.13 -2.62 -14.20
C GLY A 157 11.56 -3.22 -14.22
N PHE A 158 11.66 -4.56 -14.07
CA PHE A 158 12.93 -5.28 -14.28
C PHE A 158 12.69 -6.55 -15.09
N ASP A 159 13.75 -7.17 -15.61
CA ASP A 159 13.66 -8.42 -16.36
C ASP A 159 13.80 -9.63 -15.43
N GLY A 160 12.68 -10.09 -14.88
CA GLY A 160 12.66 -11.17 -13.88
C GLY A 160 12.85 -12.56 -14.46
N LEU A 161 12.61 -12.77 -15.76
CA LEU A 161 12.85 -14.08 -16.37
C LEU A 161 14.33 -14.27 -16.75
N ASN A 162 14.97 -13.29 -17.38
CA ASN A 162 16.37 -13.41 -17.75
C ASN A 162 17.33 -13.06 -16.61
N ASN A 163 16.92 -12.23 -15.65
CA ASN A 163 17.75 -11.79 -14.54
C ASN A 163 17.05 -11.95 -13.18
N PRO A 164 16.57 -13.17 -12.80
CA PRO A 164 15.85 -13.39 -11.54
C PRO A 164 16.71 -13.07 -10.31
N GLU A 165 18.03 -13.15 -10.43
CA GLU A 165 18.98 -12.80 -9.39
C GLU A 165 18.95 -11.31 -8.98
N THR A 166 18.34 -10.42 -9.77
CA THR A 166 18.12 -9.01 -9.41
C THR A 166 17.37 -8.87 -8.08
N VAL A 167 16.40 -9.77 -7.82
CA VAL A 167 15.68 -9.80 -6.54
C VAL A 167 16.61 -10.05 -5.35
N ALA A 168 17.73 -10.73 -5.52
CA ALA A 168 18.71 -10.97 -4.47
C ALA A 168 19.83 -9.93 -4.42
N LYS A 169 19.98 -9.10 -5.46
CA LYS A 169 21.07 -8.13 -5.59
C LYS A 169 20.66 -6.69 -5.33
N ASP A 170 19.38 -6.37 -5.57
CA ASP A 170 18.82 -5.04 -5.36
C ASP A 170 17.80 -5.07 -4.20
N PRO A 171 18.07 -4.39 -3.06
CA PRO A 171 17.18 -4.42 -1.91
C PRO A 171 15.84 -3.72 -2.16
N VAL A 172 15.79 -2.73 -3.06
CA VAL A 172 14.53 -2.05 -3.43
C VAL A 172 13.67 -3.00 -4.26
N VAL A 173 14.24 -3.65 -5.28
CA VAL A 173 13.54 -4.67 -6.07
C VAL A 173 13.09 -5.83 -5.19
N SER A 174 13.92 -6.26 -4.26
CA SER A 174 13.62 -7.32 -3.30
C SER A 174 12.37 -7.01 -2.46
N PHE A 175 12.27 -5.79 -1.91
CA PHE A 175 11.07 -5.36 -1.19
C PHE A 175 9.88 -5.14 -2.12
N LYS A 176 10.09 -4.59 -3.31
CA LYS A 176 9.01 -4.40 -4.29
C LYS A 176 8.36 -5.73 -4.69
N THR A 177 9.13 -6.80 -4.87
CA THR A 177 8.57 -8.14 -5.18
C THR A 177 7.74 -8.68 -4.03
N ALA A 178 8.17 -8.46 -2.77
CA ALA A 178 7.39 -8.84 -1.59
C ALA A 178 6.08 -8.05 -1.50
N LEU A 179 6.12 -6.73 -1.72
CA LEU A 179 4.95 -5.86 -1.73
C LEU A 179 4.00 -6.23 -2.88
N TRP A 180 4.54 -6.49 -4.07
CA TRP A 180 3.76 -6.95 -5.22
C TRP A 180 3.01 -8.24 -4.87
N PHE A 181 3.70 -9.25 -4.32
CA PHE A 181 3.08 -10.51 -3.94
C PHE A 181 2.01 -10.30 -2.87
N TRP A 182 2.32 -9.49 -1.85
CA TRP A 182 1.38 -9.16 -0.79
C TRP A 182 0.10 -8.53 -1.35
N MET A 183 0.23 -7.49 -2.15
CA MET A 183 -0.91 -6.74 -2.68
C MET A 183 -1.77 -7.58 -3.63
N ASN A 184 -1.18 -8.49 -4.40
CA ASN A 184 -1.92 -9.31 -5.38
C ASN A 184 -2.49 -10.62 -4.80
N ASN A 185 -1.91 -11.16 -3.71
CA ASN A 185 -2.29 -12.49 -3.24
C ASN A 185 -2.75 -12.54 -1.78
N VAL A 186 -2.30 -11.61 -0.94
CA VAL A 186 -2.47 -11.69 0.52
C VAL A 186 -3.41 -10.62 1.07
N HIS A 187 -3.31 -9.40 0.57
CA HIS A 187 -3.99 -8.22 1.11
C HIS A 187 -5.51 -8.43 1.26
N SER A 188 -6.18 -9.01 0.27
CA SER A 188 -7.61 -9.30 0.30
C SER A 188 -8.03 -10.29 1.41
N LYS A 189 -7.07 -11.04 1.97
CA LYS A 189 -7.30 -12.05 3.02
C LYS A 189 -7.13 -11.50 4.44
N MET A 190 -6.62 -10.26 4.60
CA MET A 190 -6.31 -9.70 5.92
C MET A 190 -7.53 -9.65 6.87
N ASN A 191 -8.71 -9.36 6.34
CA ASN A 191 -9.94 -9.30 7.14
C ASN A 191 -10.40 -10.67 7.68
N SER A 192 -9.86 -11.77 7.16
CA SER A 192 -10.14 -13.14 7.63
C SER A 192 -9.19 -13.60 8.75
N GLY A 193 -8.25 -12.74 9.16
CA GLY A 193 -7.28 -13.00 10.22
C GLY A 193 -5.91 -13.43 9.72
N PHE A 194 -4.94 -13.46 10.63
CA PHE A 194 -3.55 -13.76 10.30
C PHE A 194 -3.34 -15.15 9.70
N GLY A 195 -4.10 -16.16 10.16
CA GLY A 195 -4.06 -17.51 9.60
C GLY A 195 -4.39 -17.54 8.10
N ALA A 196 -5.33 -16.73 7.65
CA ALA A 196 -5.66 -16.61 6.23
C ALA A 196 -4.51 -15.99 5.40
N THR A 197 -3.72 -15.10 5.98
CA THR A 197 -2.52 -14.57 5.32
C THR A 197 -1.42 -15.61 5.22
N ILE A 198 -1.23 -16.46 6.23
CA ILE A 198 -0.31 -17.61 6.17
C ILE A 198 -0.72 -18.54 5.03
N GLN A 199 -2.00 -18.90 4.98
CA GLN A 199 -2.55 -19.77 3.92
C GLN A 199 -2.30 -19.19 2.51
N ALA A 200 -2.45 -17.88 2.33
CA ALA A 200 -2.23 -17.21 1.05
C ALA A 200 -0.75 -17.13 0.65
N ILE A 201 0.17 -17.04 1.62
CA ILE A 201 1.61 -17.02 1.36
C ILE A 201 2.14 -18.43 1.09
N ASN A 202 1.81 -19.37 1.95
CA ASN A 202 2.26 -20.77 1.84
C ASN A 202 1.25 -21.73 2.49
N GLY A 203 0.20 -22.08 1.75
CA GLY A 203 -0.83 -23.01 2.21
C GLY A 203 -0.30 -24.41 2.54
N GLY A 204 0.87 -24.79 2.05
CA GLY A 204 1.53 -26.03 2.39
C GLY A 204 1.99 -26.14 3.85
N GLU A 205 2.03 -25.03 4.58
CA GLU A 205 2.33 -25.04 6.02
C GLU A 205 1.10 -25.33 6.89
N CYS A 206 -0.10 -25.14 6.34
CA CYS A 206 -1.39 -25.18 7.06
C CYS A 206 -1.91 -26.59 7.30
N ASN A 207 -3.05 -26.68 8.01
CA ASN A 207 -3.75 -27.95 8.31
C ASN A 207 -2.89 -29.00 9.06
N GLY A 208 -2.00 -28.51 9.92
CA GLY A 208 -1.12 -29.39 10.72
C GLY A 208 0.10 -29.94 9.99
N ASN A 209 0.33 -29.57 8.73
CA ASN A 209 1.49 -30.05 7.97
C ASN A 209 2.83 -29.51 8.51
N ARG A 210 2.89 -28.24 8.89
CA ARG A 210 4.08 -27.59 9.44
C ARG A 210 3.73 -26.70 10.64
N PRO A 211 3.32 -27.31 11.77
CA PRO A 211 2.89 -26.56 12.95
C PRO A 211 4.02 -25.72 13.56
N ASP A 212 5.26 -26.16 13.45
CA ASP A 212 6.46 -25.41 13.83
C ASP A 212 6.57 -24.07 13.07
N ALA A 213 6.40 -24.09 11.76
CA ALA A 213 6.45 -22.89 10.91
C ALA A 213 5.28 -21.94 11.22
N VAL A 214 4.05 -22.45 11.31
CA VAL A 214 2.87 -21.67 11.67
C VAL A 214 3.03 -21.02 13.05
N ASN A 215 3.50 -21.78 14.05
CA ASN A 215 3.74 -21.25 15.39
C ASN A 215 4.78 -20.14 15.42
N ALA A 216 5.87 -20.29 14.66
CA ALA A 216 6.89 -19.27 14.55
C ALA A 216 6.33 -17.96 13.92
N ARG A 217 5.54 -18.09 12.84
CA ARG A 217 4.87 -16.94 12.21
C ARG A 217 3.92 -16.23 13.17
N VAL A 218 3.09 -16.99 13.90
CA VAL A 218 2.14 -16.44 14.89
C VAL A 218 2.89 -15.72 16.00
N LYS A 219 3.98 -16.31 16.50
CA LYS A 219 4.82 -15.69 17.53
C LYS A 219 5.35 -14.33 17.06
N TYR A 220 6.00 -14.26 15.89
CA TYR A 220 6.52 -13.00 15.37
C TYR A 220 5.42 -11.96 15.13
N TYR A 221 4.30 -12.37 14.56
CA TYR A 221 3.16 -11.48 14.35
C TYR A 221 2.65 -10.88 15.67
N THR A 222 2.47 -11.72 16.70
CA THR A 222 2.03 -11.26 18.02
C THR A 222 3.06 -10.35 18.68
N ASP A 223 4.36 -10.67 18.57
CA ASP A 223 5.43 -9.83 19.09
C ASP A 223 5.42 -8.43 18.42
N TYR A 224 5.20 -8.36 17.09
CA TYR A 224 5.12 -7.08 16.38
C TYR A 224 3.84 -6.31 16.70
N CYS A 225 2.70 -6.98 16.86
CA CYS A 225 1.48 -6.34 17.32
C CYS A 225 1.68 -5.70 18.70
N ASN A 226 2.32 -6.42 19.63
CA ASN A 226 2.65 -5.89 20.96
C ASN A 226 3.58 -4.68 20.88
N GLN A 227 4.61 -4.71 20.05
CA GLN A 227 5.52 -3.57 19.84
C GLN A 227 4.80 -2.33 19.28
N LEU A 228 3.77 -2.55 18.45
CA LEU A 228 2.94 -1.49 17.88
C LEU A 228 1.78 -1.07 18.79
N GLY A 229 1.56 -1.75 19.92
CA GLY A 229 0.46 -1.46 20.85
C GLY A 229 -0.92 -1.77 20.26
N VAL A 230 -1.01 -2.75 19.35
CA VAL A 230 -2.27 -3.16 18.71
C VAL A 230 -2.60 -4.63 19.04
N SER A 231 -3.90 -4.96 19.00
CA SER A 231 -4.34 -6.36 19.18
C SER A 231 -3.94 -7.20 17.97
N SER A 232 -3.45 -8.41 18.21
CA SER A 232 -3.21 -9.40 17.14
C SER A 232 -4.51 -10.00 16.57
N GLY A 233 -5.65 -9.72 17.19
CA GLY A 233 -6.95 -10.22 16.75
C GLY A 233 -7.12 -11.73 16.95
N ASN A 234 -8.13 -12.29 16.26
CA ASN A 234 -8.46 -13.70 16.27
C ASN A 234 -7.99 -14.39 14.98
N ASN A 235 -8.22 -15.71 14.85
CA ASN A 235 -7.89 -16.50 13.66
C ASN A 235 -6.40 -16.41 13.26
N LEU A 236 -5.52 -16.60 14.25
CA LEU A 236 -4.07 -16.47 14.05
C LEU A 236 -3.44 -17.65 13.29
N ARG A 237 -4.11 -18.79 13.22
CA ARG A 237 -3.59 -20.05 12.66
C ARG A 237 -4.40 -20.50 11.45
N CYS A 238 -3.80 -21.31 10.61
CA CYS A 238 -4.46 -21.97 9.47
C CYS A 238 -4.40 -23.49 9.53
#